data_88fddee814343a4b49bb54f087250631
#
_entry.id   88fddee814343a4b49bb54f087250631
#
_cell.length_a   1.000
_cell.length_b   1.000
_cell.length_c   1.000
_cell.angle_alpha   90.00
_cell.angle_beta   90.00
_cell.angle_gamma   90.00
#
_symmetry.space_group_name_H-M   'P 1'
#
loop_
_entity.id
_entity.type
_entity.pdbx_description
1 polymer ?
#
loop_
_entity_poly.entity_id
_entity_poly.type
_entity_poly.pdbx_seq_one_letter_code
_entity_poly.pdbx_strand_id
1 'polypeptide(L)'
;PETFPDIFNLLVQINNENGGNQNLVAYLEDVGQGIPNQSSSATAKFARHNGHLEMALYAIGIRTEMVKPQKWEKSFSNTLGKSSDYKKREWKNRLKALAQRLFPQEKVTLDTADAILISYYGSKQ
;
A
#
# COMPACT_ATOMS: atom_id res chain seq x y z
N PRO A 1 1.79 6.15 12.86
CA PRO A 1 3.16 6.22 13.38
C PRO A 1 4.02 7.15 12.54
N GLU A 2 4.62 8.15 13.20
CA GLU A 2 5.33 9.21 12.51
C GLU A 2 6.85 9.08 12.61
N THR A 3 7.36 8.34 13.60
CA THR A 3 8.79 8.17 13.81
C THR A 3 9.22 6.75 13.45
N PHE A 4 10.53 6.57 13.24
CA PHE A 4 11.07 5.24 12.94
C PHE A 4 10.82 4.25 14.08
N PRO A 5 11.02 4.60 15.36
CA PRO A 5 10.66 3.68 16.44
C PRO A 5 9.18 3.32 16.46
N ASP A 6 8.29 4.26 16.16
CA ASP A 6 6.85 4.00 16.11
C ASP A 6 6.49 3.01 15.00
N ILE A 7 7.06 3.20 13.82
CA ILE A 7 6.86 2.30 12.68
C ILE A 7 7.37 0.90 13.02
N PHE A 8 8.59 0.82 13.55
CA PHE A 8 9.20 -0.45 13.91
C PHE A 8 8.38 -1.19 14.97
N ASN A 9 7.97 -0.49 16.02
CA ASN A 9 7.18 -1.08 17.11
C ASN A 9 5.81 -1.55 16.63
N LEU A 10 5.17 -0.80 15.73
CA LEU A 10 3.90 -1.22 15.16
C LEU A 10 4.05 -2.51 14.36
N LEU A 11 5.09 -2.61 13.53
CA LEU A 11 5.35 -3.82 12.75
C LEU A 11 5.66 -5.02 13.63
N VAL A 12 6.42 -4.83 14.72
CA VAL A 12 6.70 -5.89 15.69
C VAL A 12 5.41 -6.35 16.34
N GLN A 13 4.53 -5.43 16.73
CA GLN A 13 3.24 -5.74 17.32
C GLN A 13 2.38 -6.57 16.36
N ILE A 14 2.27 -6.13 15.10
CA ILE A 14 1.50 -6.84 14.08
C ILE A 14 2.04 -8.27 13.89
N ASN A 15 3.36 -8.40 13.83
CA ASN A 15 4.02 -9.69 13.67
C ASN A 15 3.69 -10.62 14.83
N ASN A 16 3.78 -10.12 16.06
CA ASN A 16 3.51 -10.92 17.26
C ASN A 16 2.04 -11.34 17.36
N GLU A 17 1.12 -10.44 17.01
CA GLU A 17 -0.33 -10.70 17.06
C GLU A 17 -0.75 -11.76 16.03
N ASN A 18 0.03 -11.98 14.98
CA ASN A 18 -0.31 -12.89 13.89
C ASN A 18 0.56 -14.18 13.90
N GLY A 19 1.14 -14.51 15.03
CA GLY A 19 1.86 -15.77 15.22
C GLY A 19 3.28 -15.77 14.66
N GLY A 20 3.82 -14.61 14.36
CA GLY A 20 5.19 -14.45 13.89
C GLY A 20 5.30 -14.28 12.38
N ASN A 21 6.52 -14.03 11.92
CA ASN A 21 6.84 -13.64 10.55
C ASN A 21 6.48 -14.68 9.48
N GLN A 22 6.34 -15.94 9.84
CA GLN A 22 5.98 -17.01 8.88
C GLN A 22 4.54 -16.92 8.39
N ASN A 23 3.68 -16.22 9.12
CA ASN A 23 2.26 -16.11 8.82
C ASN A 23 1.89 -14.81 8.10
N LEU A 24 2.88 -13.95 7.84
CA LEU A 24 2.64 -12.63 7.27
C LEU A 24 3.39 -12.44 5.96
N VAL A 25 2.74 -11.77 5.03
CA VAL A 25 3.37 -11.25 3.82
C VAL A 25 2.99 -9.78 3.71
N ALA A 26 3.96 -8.91 3.56
CA ALA A 26 3.72 -7.49 3.33
C ALA A 26 3.74 -7.20 1.83
N TYR A 27 2.76 -6.44 1.38
CA TYR A 27 2.69 -5.99 -0.02
C TYR A 27 2.95 -4.50 -0.06
N LEU A 28 4.01 -4.10 -0.75
CA LEU A 28 4.38 -2.70 -0.92
C LEU A 28 4.26 -2.31 -2.38
N GLU A 29 3.84 -1.07 -2.60
CA GLU A 29 3.73 -0.53 -3.95
C GLU A 29 5.12 -0.23 -4.52
N ASP A 30 5.39 -0.77 -5.70
CA ASP A 30 6.63 -0.52 -6.43
C ASP A 30 6.38 0.59 -7.46
N VAL A 31 6.81 1.80 -7.14
CA VAL A 31 6.63 2.95 -8.03
C VAL A 31 7.84 3.20 -8.93
N GLY A 32 8.86 2.35 -8.85
CA GLY A 32 10.03 2.44 -9.71
C GLY A 32 10.81 3.74 -9.51
N GLN A 33 11.12 4.41 -10.62
CA GLN A 33 11.99 5.59 -10.61
C GLN A 33 11.25 6.90 -10.42
N GLY A 34 9.95 6.88 -10.24
CA GLY A 34 9.18 8.08 -10.00
C GLY A 34 7.73 7.95 -10.43
N ILE A 35 6.95 8.94 -10.06
CA ILE A 35 5.52 8.99 -10.39
C ILE A 35 5.32 10.14 -11.38
N PRO A 36 4.68 9.91 -12.54
CA PRO A 36 4.41 10.98 -13.48
C PRO A 36 3.66 12.14 -12.83
N ASN A 37 4.05 13.36 -13.17
CA ASN A 37 3.44 14.60 -12.66
C ASN A 37 3.67 14.85 -11.17
N GLN A 38 4.61 14.14 -10.55
CA GLN A 38 5.01 14.39 -9.18
C GLN A 38 6.36 15.12 -9.14
N SER A 39 6.53 16.04 -8.20
CA SER A 39 7.79 16.77 -8.04
C SER A 39 8.92 15.82 -7.64
N SER A 40 10.16 16.20 -7.95
CA SER A 40 11.34 15.43 -7.56
C SER A 40 11.44 15.26 -6.05
N SER A 41 11.09 16.29 -5.27
CA SER A 41 11.16 16.20 -3.82
C SER A 41 10.08 15.29 -3.25
N ALA A 42 8.87 15.30 -3.81
CA ALA A 42 7.81 14.39 -3.40
C ALA A 42 8.15 12.94 -3.75
N THR A 43 8.73 12.70 -4.93
CA THR A 43 9.20 11.38 -5.35
C THR A 43 10.29 10.86 -4.42
N ALA A 44 11.26 11.72 -4.06
CA ALA A 44 12.34 11.35 -3.14
C ALA A 44 11.81 11.00 -1.75
N LYS A 45 10.86 11.79 -1.24
CA LYS A 45 10.21 11.51 0.05
C LYS A 45 9.50 10.16 0.04
N PHE A 46 8.75 9.89 -1.00
CA PHE A 46 8.02 8.63 -1.14
C PHE A 46 8.98 7.44 -1.20
N ALA A 47 10.02 7.55 -2.03
CA ALA A 47 11.01 6.48 -2.16
C ALA A 47 11.74 6.22 -0.85
N ARG A 48 12.08 7.27 -0.11
CA ARG A 48 12.73 7.16 1.19
C ARG A 48 11.84 6.47 2.22
N HIS A 49 10.56 6.85 2.27
CA HIS A 49 9.60 6.22 3.18
C HIS A 49 9.44 4.74 2.85
N ASN A 50 9.30 4.38 1.59
CA ASN A 50 9.23 2.98 1.16
C ASN A 50 10.48 2.20 1.53
N GLY A 51 11.66 2.80 1.35
CA GLY A 51 12.93 2.17 1.74
C GLY A 51 13.00 1.89 3.23
N HIS A 52 12.51 2.81 4.05
CA HIS A 52 12.44 2.61 5.51
C HIS A 52 11.52 1.44 5.87
N LEU A 53 10.35 1.34 5.23
CA LEU A 53 9.43 0.24 5.43
C LEU A 53 10.04 -1.10 5.01
N GLU A 54 10.69 -1.14 3.86
CA GLU A 54 11.36 -2.34 3.38
C GLU A 54 12.41 -2.83 4.37
N MET A 55 13.25 -1.91 4.85
CA MET A 55 14.31 -2.26 5.80
C MET A 55 13.73 -2.75 7.13
N ALA A 56 12.68 -2.09 7.64
CA ALA A 56 12.04 -2.50 8.88
C ALA A 56 11.42 -3.89 8.75
N LEU A 57 10.75 -4.17 7.64
CA LEU A 57 10.15 -5.48 7.38
C LEU A 57 11.22 -6.57 7.27
N TYR A 58 12.33 -6.26 6.59
CA TYR A 58 13.46 -7.18 6.49
C TYR A 58 14.05 -7.48 7.87
N ALA A 59 14.26 -6.45 8.68
CA ALA A 59 14.85 -6.60 10.01
C ALA A 59 13.99 -7.45 10.94
N ILE A 60 12.67 -7.39 10.79
CA ILE A 60 11.72 -8.20 11.58
C ILE A 60 11.59 -9.61 10.99
N GLY A 61 11.94 -9.79 9.72
CA GLY A 61 11.85 -11.08 9.04
C GLY A 61 10.49 -11.33 8.36
N ILE A 62 9.73 -10.28 8.10
CA ILE A 62 8.46 -10.39 7.37
C ILE A 62 8.75 -10.43 5.87
N ARG A 63 8.23 -11.46 5.20
CA ARG A 63 8.35 -11.57 3.75
C ARG A 63 7.65 -10.39 3.06
N THR A 64 8.33 -9.77 2.11
CA THR A 64 7.81 -8.60 1.39
C THR A 64 7.75 -8.86 -0.09
N GLU A 65 6.59 -8.55 -0.69
CA GLU A 65 6.37 -8.59 -2.13
C GLU A 65 6.17 -7.17 -2.64
N MET A 66 6.89 -6.79 -3.68
CA MET A 66 6.73 -5.50 -4.35
C MET A 66 5.73 -5.66 -5.49
N VAL A 67 4.76 -4.76 -5.58
CA VAL A 67 3.70 -4.82 -6.59
C VAL A 67 3.57 -3.47 -7.29
N LYS A 68 3.65 -3.48 -8.62
CA LYS A 68 3.46 -2.26 -9.41
C LYS A 68 2.01 -1.80 -9.37
N PRO A 69 1.76 -0.48 -9.35
CA PRO A 69 0.39 0.04 -9.35
C PRO A 69 -0.47 -0.52 -10.46
N GLN A 70 0.07 -0.63 -11.66
CA GLN A 70 -0.67 -1.15 -12.81
C GLN A 70 -1.17 -2.56 -12.57
N LYS A 71 -0.42 -3.37 -11.85
CA LYS A 71 -0.76 -4.77 -11.63
C LYS A 71 -1.92 -4.93 -10.65
N TRP A 72 -1.87 -4.26 -9.51
CA TRP A 72 -2.97 -4.40 -8.55
C TRP A 72 -4.23 -3.62 -8.98
N GLU A 73 -4.04 -2.45 -9.63
CA GLU A 73 -5.18 -1.69 -10.15
C GLU A 73 -5.92 -2.46 -11.25
N LYS A 74 -5.18 -3.15 -12.11
CA LYS A 74 -5.77 -3.97 -13.18
C LYS A 74 -6.65 -5.07 -12.61
N SER A 75 -6.32 -5.63 -11.46
CA SER A 75 -7.12 -6.67 -10.83
C SER A 75 -8.53 -6.20 -10.46
N PHE A 76 -8.72 -4.89 -10.33
CA PHE A 76 -10.01 -4.28 -10.03
C PHE A 76 -10.69 -3.64 -11.25
N SER A 77 -10.16 -3.87 -12.45
CA SER A 77 -10.62 -3.15 -13.65
C SER A 77 -12.09 -3.38 -13.98
N ASN A 78 -12.63 -4.54 -13.64
CA ASN A 78 -14.05 -4.84 -13.86
C ASN A 78 -14.98 -3.95 -13.01
N THR A 79 -14.49 -3.47 -11.88
CA THR A 79 -15.27 -2.62 -10.97
C THR A 79 -14.93 -1.15 -11.15
N LEU A 80 -13.63 -0.83 -11.29
CA LEU A 80 -13.14 0.54 -11.31
C LEU A 80 -13.00 1.14 -12.71
N GLY A 81 -12.80 0.31 -13.72
CA GLY A 81 -12.39 0.79 -15.03
C GLY A 81 -10.90 1.09 -15.06
N LYS A 82 -10.48 1.98 -15.95
CA LYS A 82 -9.08 2.34 -16.14
C LYS A 82 -8.80 3.71 -15.56
N SER A 83 -7.66 3.85 -14.90
CA SER A 83 -7.25 5.15 -14.31
C SER A 83 -7.12 6.24 -15.36
N SER A 84 -6.75 5.89 -16.61
CA SER A 84 -6.61 6.84 -17.70
C SER A 84 -7.94 7.52 -18.11
N ASP A 85 -9.08 6.92 -17.76
CA ASP A 85 -10.40 7.45 -18.09
C ASP A 85 -10.89 8.52 -17.10
N TYR A 86 -10.12 8.76 -16.04
CA TYR A 86 -10.53 9.64 -14.93
C TYR A 86 -9.46 10.67 -14.62
N LYS A 87 -9.88 11.81 -14.07
CA LYS A 87 -8.97 12.76 -13.46
C LYS A 87 -8.38 12.14 -12.20
N LYS A 88 -7.20 12.57 -11.82
CA LYS A 88 -6.46 12.01 -10.66
C LYS A 88 -7.32 11.97 -9.40
N ARG A 89 -8.04 13.06 -9.10
CA ARG A 89 -8.89 13.14 -7.90
C ARG A 89 -10.08 12.20 -7.98
N GLU A 90 -10.71 12.13 -9.15
CA GLU A 90 -11.83 11.21 -9.38
C GLU A 90 -11.40 9.76 -9.20
N TRP A 91 -10.23 9.41 -9.74
CA TRP A 91 -9.67 8.07 -9.60
C TRP A 91 -9.41 7.73 -8.13
N LYS A 92 -8.81 8.65 -7.37
CA LYS A 92 -8.57 8.45 -5.94
C LYS A 92 -9.87 8.24 -5.16
N ASN A 93 -10.91 8.99 -5.49
CA ASN A 93 -12.22 8.81 -4.86
C ASN A 93 -12.85 7.47 -5.21
N ARG A 94 -12.66 6.97 -6.43
CA ARG A 94 -13.13 5.64 -6.83
C ARG A 94 -12.42 4.54 -6.06
N LEU A 95 -11.12 4.66 -5.89
CA LEU A 95 -10.32 3.71 -5.08
C LEU A 95 -10.80 3.70 -3.63
N LYS A 96 -11.01 4.87 -3.06
CA LYS A 96 -11.53 5.00 -1.69
C LYS A 96 -12.91 4.35 -1.55
N ALA A 97 -13.82 4.61 -2.48
CA ALA A 97 -15.17 4.05 -2.45
C ALA A 97 -15.13 2.51 -2.52
N LEU A 98 -14.28 1.96 -3.36
CA LEU A 98 -14.13 0.51 -3.46
C LEU A 98 -13.57 -0.09 -2.17
N ALA A 99 -12.52 0.52 -1.62
CA ALA A 99 -11.93 0.05 -0.36
C ALA A 99 -12.94 0.09 0.78
N GLN A 100 -13.74 1.16 0.87
CA GLN A 100 -14.77 1.30 1.89
C GLN A 100 -15.87 0.25 1.73
N ARG A 101 -16.22 -0.09 0.49
CA ARG A 101 -17.23 -1.12 0.21
C ARG A 101 -16.74 -2.52 0.60
N LEU A 102 -15.46 -2.80 0.34
CA LEU A 102 -14.85 -4.09 0.69
C LEU A 102 -14.63 -4.25 2.19
N PHE A 103 -14.40 -3.15 2.89
CA PHE A 103 -14.14 -3.14 4.34
C PHE A 103 -15.02 -2.10 5.03
N PRO A 104 -16.33 -2.38 5.14
CA PRO A 104 -17.28 -1.37 5.67
C PRO A 104 -17.07 -1.00 7.13
N GLN A 105 -16.38 -1.84 7.92
CA GLN A 105 -16.09 -1.54 9.32
C GLN A 105 -14.86 -0.66 9.51
N GLU A 106 -14.05 -0.50 8.45
CA GLU A 106 -12.83 0.29 8.53
C GLU A 106 -13.08 1.73 8.13
N LYS A 107 -12.35 2.65 8.75
CA LYS A 107 -12.37 4.06 8.34
C LYS A 107 -11.36 4.25 7.22
N VAL A 108 -11.85 4.28 5.99
CA VAL A 108 -11.00 4.44 4.81
C VAL A 108 -10.83 5.91 4.49
N THR A 109 -9.58 6.33 4.24
CA THR A 109 -9.24 7.67 3.77
C THR A 109 -8.65 7.60 2.37
N LEU A 110 -8.45 8.74 1.72
CA LEU A 110 -7.77 8.77 0.42
C LEU A 110 -6.35 8.24 0.53
N ASP A 111 -5.69 8.50 1.66
CA ASP A 111 -4.30 8.07 1.87
C ASP A 111 -4.16 6.58 2.18
N THR A 112 -5.17 5.97 2.79
CA THR A 112 -5.12 4.56 3.19
C THR A 112 -5.75 3.62 2.17
N ALA A 113 -6.53 4.15 1.23
CA ALA A 113 -7.26 3.32 0.26
C ALA A 113 -6.33 2.43 -0.56
N ASP A 114 -5.22 2.95 -1.03
CA ASP A 114 -4.26 2.19 -1.83
C ASP A 114 -3.68 1.01 -1.04
N ALA A 115 -3.28 1.26 0.20
CA ALA A 115 -2.72 0.23 1.07
C ALA A 115 -3.73 -0.88 1.34
N ILE A 116 -4.99 -0.51 1.55
CA ILE A 116 -6.08 -1.48 1.76
C ILE A 116 -6.30 -2.33 0.51
N LEU A 117 -6.36 -1.70 -0.65
CA LEU A 117 -6.61 -2.41 -1.91
C LEU A 117 -5.45 -3.31 -2.31
N ILE A 118 -4.20 -2.86 -2.12
CA ILE A 118 -3.04 -3.70 -2.42
C ILE A 118 -2.97 -4.90 -1.46
N SER A 119 -3.36 -4.74 -0.21
CA SER A 119 -3.45 -5.84 0.75
C SER A 119 -4.53 -6.85 0.33
N TYR A 120 -5.68 -6.36 -0.10
CA TYR A 120 -6.75 -7.21 -0.61
C TYR A 120 -6.29 -7.99 -1.84
N TYR A 121 -5.64 -7.29 -2.79
CA TYR A 121 -5.03 -7.93 -3.95
C TYR A 121 -4.08 -9.06 -3.52
N GLY A 122 -3.20 -8.78 -2.57
CA GLY A 122 -2.25 -9.76 -2.06
C GLY A 122 -2.93 -10.98 -1.45
N SER A 123 -4.04 -10.79 -0.75
CA SER A 123 -4.77 -11.88 -0.12
C SER A 123 -5.38 -12.87 -1.11
N LYS A 124 -5.47 -12.50 -2.39
CA LYS A 124 -6.03 -13.33 -3.47
C LYS A 124 -4.95 -14.02 -4.31
N GLN A 125 -3.68 -13.82 -4.00
CA GLN A 125 -2.57 -14.45 -4.73
C GLN A 125 -2.18 -15.83 -4.18
#